data_cd58f5a755035c1aa99d3da7a3d66666
#
_entry.id   cd58f5a755035c1aa99d3da7a3d66666
#
_cell.length_a   1.000
_cell.length_b   1.000
_cell.length_c   1.000
_cell.angle_alpha   90.00
_cell.angle_beta   90.00
_cell.angle_gamma   90.00
#
_symmetry.space_group_name_H-M   'P 1'
#
loop_
_entity.id
_entity.type
_entity.pdbx_description
1 polymer ?
#
loop_
_entity_poly.entity_id
_entity_poly.type
_entity_poly.pdbx_seq_one_letter_code
_entity_poly.pdbx_strand_id
1 'polypeptide(L)'
;MEITPGLAQRTITELRRRKAIGLVINSPGGSVDEARKLGRYLRANGLRTAVVDYCASGGIEVLAGGVERYATQGARIGVHQSKVPQRYSSHEGGQLYVADAFLYLREMGVDADVAIAAATVPNNRVLIIPLSEALAARLITGVVEGFD
;
A
#
# COMPACT_ATOMS: atom_id res chain seq x y z
N MET A 1 1.13 -7.68 -9.61
CA MET A 1 2.57 -7.65 -9.92
C MET A 1 3.39 -7.52 -8.65
N GLU A 2 4.40 -8.35 -8.49
CA GLU A 2 5.27 -8.27 -7.32
C GLU A 2 6.10 -6.99 -7.32
N ILE A 3 6.27 -6.38 -6.15
CA ILE A 3 7.06 -5.15 -5.99
C ILE A 3 8.53 -5.54 -5.79
N THR A 4 9.31 -5.39 -6.84
CA THR A 4 10.73 -5.77 -6.89
C THR A 4 11.63 -4.55 -6.88
N PRO A 5 12.94 -4.71 -6.60
CA PRO A 5 13.87 -3.58 -6.67
C PRO A 5 13.82 -2.88 -8.04
N GLY A 6 13.81 -1.56 -8.01
CA GLY A 6 13.72 -0.73 -9.22
C GLY A 6 12.31 -0.49 -9.75
N LEU A 7 11.29 -1.15 -9.21
CA LEU A 7 9.91 -0.98 -9.68
C LEU A 7 9.43 0.46 -9.53
N ALA A 8 9.73 1.11 -8.41
CA ALA A 8 9.31 2.48 -8.18
C ALA A 8 9.79 3.40 -9.30
N GLN A 9 11.07 3.34 -9.64
CA GLN A 9 11.62 4.20 -10.71
C GLN A 9 11.01 3.88 -12.07
N ARG A 10 10.84 2.61 -12.40
CA ARG A 10 10.21 2.23 -13.68
C ARG A 10 8.78 2.73 -13.77
N THR A 11 8.02 2.58 -12.69
CA THR A 11 6.63 3.04 -12.63
C THR A 11 6.55 4.57 -12.73
N ILE A 12 7.41 5.28 -12.00
CA ILE A 12 7.48 6.75 -12.04
C ILE A 12 7.75 7.22 -13.47
N THR A 13 8.70 6.60 -14.15
CA THR A 13 9.03 6.94 -15.55
C THR A 13 7.81 6.78 -16.46
N GLU A 14 7.06 5.69 -16.31
CA GLU A 14 5.86 5.46 -17.12
C GLU A 14 4.73 6.44 -16.77
N LEU A 15 4.52 6.73 -15.49
CA LEU A 15 3.51 7.70 -15.07
C LEU A 15 3.78 9.08 -15.68
N ARG A 16 5.05 9.50 -15.67
CA ARG A 16 5.45 10.77 -16.29
C ARG A 16 5.26 10.76 -17.80
N ARG A 17 5.72 9.71 -18.46
CA ARG A 17 5.64 9.58 -19.91
C ARG A 17 4.20 9.63 -20.40
N ARG A 18 3.29 8.98 -19.69
CA ARG A 18 1.88 8.89 -20.03
C ARG A 18 1.06 10.08 -19.52
N LYS A 19 1.64 10.95 -18.72
CA LYS A 19 0.91 12.02 -18.03
C LYS A 19 -0.29 11.45 -17.26
N ALA A 20 -0.07 10.35 -16.57
CA ALA A 20 -1.11 9.62 -15.87
C ALA A 20 -1.67 10.43 -14.70
N ILE A 21 -2.97 10.27 -14.42
CA ILE A 21 -3.64 10.90 -13.28
C ILE A 21 -3.68 9.98 -12.07
N GLY A 22 -3.35 8.71 -12.26
CA GLY A 22 -3.36 7.74 -11.18
C GLY A 22 -2.80 6.39 -11.61
N LEU A 23 -2.85 5.46 -10.67
CA LEU A 23 -2.30 4.12 -10.82
C LEU A 23 -3.30 3.09 -10.33
N VAL A 24 -3.61 2.09 -11.16
CA VAL A 24 -4.38 0.92 -10.74
C VAL A 24 -3.38 -0.13 -10.24
N ILE A 25 -3.63 -0.63 -9.04
CA ILE A 25 -2.74 -1.57 -8.35
C ILE A 25 -3.34 -2.96 -8.37
N ASN A 26 -2.55 -3.92 -8.81
CA ASN A 26 -2.84 -5.34 -8.68
C ASN A 26 -1.54 -6.02 -8.23
N SER A 27 -1.40 -6.28 -6.94
CA SER A 27 -0.12 -6.71 -6.39
C SER A 27 -0.27 -7.53 -5.10
N PRO A 28 0.46 -8.64 -4.98
CA PRO A 28 0.54 -9.39 -3.72
C PRO A 28 1.50 -8.74 -2.73
N GLY A 29 2.23 -7.71 -3.12
CA GLY A 29 3.23 -7.05 -2.29
C GLY A 29 4.65 -7.24 -2.79
N GLY A 30 5.59 -7.13 -1.89
CA GLY A 30 7.02 -7.24 -2.17
C GLY A 30 7.81 -6.23 -1.34
N SER A 31 8.76 -5.55 -1.96
CA SER A 31 9.63 -4.59 -1.27
C SER A 31 8.86 -3.41 -0.70
N VAL A 32 8.88 -3.27 0.61
CA VAL A 32 8.26 -2.16 1.33
C VAL A 32 8.97 -0.83 1.00
N ASP A 33 10.29 -0.85 0.86
CA ASP A 33 11.06 0.35 0.53
C ASP A 33 10.66 0.90 -0.83
N GLU A 34 10.54 0.02 -1.84
CA GLU A 34 10.08 0.42 -3.18
C GLU A 34 8.63 0.92 -3.13
N ALA A 35 7.78 0.22 -2.40
CA ALA A 35 6.37 0.59 -2.25
C ALA A 35 6.22 1.99 -1.65
N ARG A 36 6.95 2.30 -0.60
CA ARG A 36 6.91 3.62 0.05
C ARG A 36 7.48 4.72 -0.83
N LYS A 37 8.56 4.41 -1.54
CA LYS A 37 9.14 5.35 -2.51
C LYS A 37 8.10 5.73 -3.57
N LEU A 38 7.42 4.75 -4.13
CA LEU A 38 6.36 4.98 -5.11
C LEU A 38 5.18 5.72 -4.49
N GLY A 39 4.73 5.32 -3.31
CA GLY A 39 3.63 5.96 -2.59
C GLY A 39 3.89 7.44 -2.32
N ARG A 40 5.10 7.78 -1.89
CA ARG A 40 5.47 9.17 -1.66
C ARG A 40 5.49 9.99 -2.96
N TYR A 41 5.95 9.38 -4.05
CA TYR A 41 5.89 10.03 -5.37
C TYR A 41 4.45 10.33 -5.77
N LEU A 42 3.55 9.36 -5.62
CA LEU A 42 2.14 9.53 -5.96
C LEU A 42 1.52 10.69 -5.17
N ARG A 43 1.76 10.72 -3.86
CA ARG A 43 1.24 11.78 -2.99
C ARG A 43 1.80 13.15 -3.37
N ALA A 44 3.10 13.24 -3.59
CA ALA A 44 3.76 14.50 -3.91
C ALA A 44 3.32 15.08 -5.26
N ASN A 45 2.84 14.22 -6.16
CA ASN A 45 2.44 14.63 -7.51
C ASN A 45 0.91 14.64 -7.71
N GLY A 46 0.14 14.51 -6.65
CA GLY A 46 -1.33 14.60 -6.71
C GLY A 46 -1.99 13.47 -7.47
N LEU A 47 -1.37 12.29 -7.50
CA LEU A 47 -1.88 11.15 -8.25
C LEU A 47 -2.81 10.29 -7.40
N ARG A 48 -3.77 9.63 -8.05
CA ARG A 48 -4.76 8.76 -7.42
C ARG A 48 -4.31 7.32 -7.49
N THR A 49 -4.87 6.50 -6.61
CA THR A 49 -4.67 5.05 -6.64
C THR A 49 -6.01 4.33 -6.66
N ALA A 50 -6.01 3.12 -7.19
CA ALA A 50 -7.21 2.29 -7.26
C ALA A 50 -6.88 0.81 -7.20
N VAL A 51 -7.79 0.03 -6.63
CA VAL A 51 -7.72 -1.43 -6.61
C VAL A 51 -8.98 -1.97 -7.28
N VAL A 52 -8.80 -2.78 -8.31
CA VAL A 52 -9.90 -3.44 -9.02
C VAL A 52 -9.99 -4.91 -8.63
N ASP A 53 -8.86 -5.57 -8.46
CA ASP A 53 -8.80 -7.02 -8.17
C ASP A 53 -8.17 -7.30 -6.81
N TYR A 54 -6.87 -7.16 -6.67
CA TYR A 54 -6.16 -7.61 -5.47
C TYR A 54 -5.02 -6.65 -5.10
N CYS A 55 -4.93 -6.37 -3.80
CA CYS A 55 -3.84 -5.55 -3.27
C CYS A 55 -3.51 -6.02 -1.86
N ALA A 56 -2.29 -6.47 -1.64
CA ALA A 56 -1.88 -6.98 -0.34
C ALA A 56 -0.46 -6.57 0.02
N SER A 57 -0.17 -6.60 1.32
CA SER A 57 1.17 -6.35 1.87
C SER A 57 1.75 -5.02 1.39
N GLY A 58 2.91 -5.02 0.73
CA GLY A 58 3.52 -3.80 0.18
C GLY A 58 2.64 -3.05 -0.81
N GLY A 59 1.71 -3.73 -1.47
CA GLY A 59 0.72 -3.07 -2.34
C GLY A 59 -0.13 -2.05 -1.59
N ILE A 60 -0.41 -2.28 -0.32
CA ILE A 60 -1.15 -1.35 0.54
C ILE A 60 -0.37 -0.04 0.73
N GLU A 61 0.96 -0.14 0.83
CA GLU A 61 1.82 1.04 0.97
C GLU A 61 1.73 1.93 -0.28
N VAL A 62 1.65 1.32 -1.47
CA VAL A 62 1.45 2.06 -2.72
C VAL A 62 0.05 2.67 -2.76
N LEU A 63 -0.96 1.88 -2.42
CA LEU A 63 -2.36 2.34 -2.37
C LEU A 63 -2.50 3.57 -1.47
N ALA A 64 -1.90 3.51 -0.28
CA ALA A 64 -1.95 4.59 0.70
C ALA A 64 -1.35 5.90 0.18
N GLY A 65 -0.44 5.84 -0.78
CA GLY A 65 0.19 7.03 -1.37
C GLY A 65 -0.73 7.89 -2.23
N GLY A 66 -1.82 7.36 -2.73
CA GLY A 66 -2.76 8.13 -3.55
C GLY A 66 -3.41 9.27 -2.78
N VAL A 67 -3.59 10.42 -3.43
CA VAL A 67 -4.32 11.56 -2.83
C VAL A 67 -5.81 11.23 -2.68
N GLU A 68 -6.36 10.44 -3.60
CA GLU A 68 -7.65 9.78 -3.49
C GLU A 68 -7.40 8.30 -3.76
N ARG A 69 -8.07 7.43 -3.03
CA ARG A 69 -7.81 6.00 -3.06
C ARG A 69 -9.13 5.25 -3.23
N TYR A 70 -9.27 4.54 -4.33
CA TYR A 70 -10.52 3.90 -4.70
C TYR A 70 -10.39 2.38 -4.73
N ALA A 71 -11.51 1.71 -4.49
CA ALA A 71 -11.64 0.27 -4.70
C ALA A 71 -12.97 -0.01 -5.39
N THR A 72 -12.99 -0.99 -6.29
CA THR A 72 -14.25 -1.54 -6.80
C THR A 72 -14.85 -2.48 -5.75
N GLN A 73 -16.16 -2.76 -5.84
CA GLN A 73 -16.84 -3.60 -4.85
C GLN A 73 -16.27 -5.02 -4.78
N GLY A 74 -15.76 -5.54 -5.89
CA GLY A 74 -15.15 -6.86 -5.92
C GLY A 74 -13.67 -6.88 -5.54
N ALA A 75 -13.05 -5.73 -5.27
CA ALA A 75 -11.65 -5.65 -4.93
C ALA A 75 -11.37 -6.28 -3.56
N ARG A 76 -10.21 -6.94 -3.46
CA ARG A 76 -9.75 -7.54 -2.22
C ARG A 76 -8.48 -6.85 -1.75
N ILE A 77 -8.53 -6.34 -0.53
CA ILE A 77 -7.41 -5.65 0.11
C ILE A 77 -7.00 -6.50 1.30
N GLY A 78 -5.76 -6.97 1.31
CA GLY A 78 -5.29 -7.90 2.31
C GLY A 78 -4.06 -7.43 3.06
N VAL A 79 -3.96 -7.82 4.32
CA VAL A 79 -2.83 -7.50 5.18
C VAL A 79 -2.21 -8.76 5.76
N HIS A 80 -0.91 -8.71 5.98
CA HIS A 80 -0.16 -9.70 6.73
C HIS A 80 1.18 -9.10 7.16
N GLN A 81 1.86 -9.77 8.09
CA GLN A 81 3.21 -9.35 8.46
C GLN A 81 4.12 -9.41 7.25
N SER A 82 4.85 -8.34 7.03
CA SER A 82 5.94 -8.34 6.05
C SER A 82 7.13 -9.11 6.63
N LYS A 83 7.92 -9.73 5.75
CA LYS A 83 9.24 -10.22 6.15
C LYS A 83 10.09 -9.01 6.50
N VAL A 84 10.64 -9.00 7.71
CA VAL A 84 11.47 -7.90 8.17
C VAL A 84 12.80 -7.93 7.38
N PRO A 85 13.19 -6.82 6.73
CA PRO A 85 14.48 -6.76 6.05
C PRO A 85 15.63 -7.05 7.00
N GLN A 86 16.72 -7.63 6.48
CA GLN A 86 17.85 -8.06 7.31
C GLN A 86 18.44 -6.92 8.16
N ARG A 87 18.41 -5.68 7.67
CA ARG A 87 18.87 -4.52 8.43
C ARG A 87 18.08 -4.28 9.72
N TYR A 88 16.87 -4.85 9.84
CA TYR A 88 16.02 -4.79 11.02
C TYR A 88 15.98 -6.12 11.77
N SER A 89 16.96 -7.01 11.59
CA SER A 89 16.89 -8.38 12.11
C SER A 89 17.05 -8.48 13.63
N SER A 90 17.53 -7.44 14.30
CA SER A 90 17.59 -7.39 15.76
C SER A 90 16.19 -7.15 16.36
N HIS A 91 16.02 -7.44 17.65
CA HIS A 91 14.78 -7.12 18.35
C HIS A 91 14.45 -5.63 18.26
N GLU A 92 15.43 -4.77 18.50
CA GLU A 92 15.29 -3.32 18.36
C GLU A 92 14.94 -2.94 16.93
N GLY A 93 15.59 -3.54 15.94
CA GLY A 93 15.30 -3.32 14.53
C GLY A 93 13.87 -3.68 14.16
N GLY A 94 13.32 -4.75 14.74
CA GLY A 94 11.93 -5.14 14.55
C GLY A 94 10.96 -4.07 15.05
N GLN A 95 11.25 -3.47 16.21
CA GLN A 95 10.45 -2.37 16.74
C GLN A 95 10.51 -1.13 15.85
N LEU A 96 11.69 -0.80 15.35
CA LEU A 96 11.86 0.32 14.41
C LEU A 96 11.09 0.07 13.11
N TYR A 97 11.09 -1.15 12.62
CA TYR A 97 10.36 -1.52 11.41
C TYR A 97 8.85 -1.27 11.57
N VAL A 98 8.28 -1.67 12.70
CA VAL A 98 6.87 -1.43 13.01
C VAL A 98 6.60 0.07 13.15
N ALA A 99 7.47 0.80 13.85
CA ALA A 99 7.34 2.24 14.01
C ALA A 99 7.36 2.97 12.66
N ASP A 100 8.24 2.57 11.75
CA ASP A 100 8.32 3.17 10.41
C ASP A 100 7.02 2.93 9.62
N ALA A 101 6.40 1.76 9.77
CA ALA A 101 5.11 1.48 9.15
C ALA A 101 4.01 2.42 9.66
N PHE A 102 3.95 2.63 10.97
CA PHE A 102 3.02 3.59 11.58
C PHE A 102 3.22 5.00 11.04
N LEU A 103 4.47 5.45 11.02
CA LEU A 103 4.80 6.80 10.57
C LEU A 103 4.43 7.00 9.09
N TYR A 104 4.70 6.02 8.24
CA TYR A 104 4.35 6.09 6.83
C TYR A 104 2.83 6.19 6.64
N LEU A 105 2.04 5.35 7.30
CA LEU A 105 0.59 5.39 7.18
C LEU A 105 0.02 6.72 7.67
N ARG A 106 0.54 7.25 8.77
CA ARG A 106 0.14 8.58 9.27
C ARG A 106 0.48 9.68 8.26
N GLU A 107 1.66 9.62 7.65
CA GLU A 107 2.07 10.56 6.59
C GLU A 107 1.06 10.53 5.44
N MET A 108 0.52 9.35 5.11
CA MET A 108 -0.45 9.17 4.04
C MET A 108 -1.90 9.42 4.48
N GLY A 109 -2.13 9.83 5.71
CA GLY A 109 -3.48 10.09 6.22
C GLY A 109 -4.30 8.83 6.47
N VAL A 110 -3.66 7.69 6.58
CA VAL A 110 -4.30 6.39 6.87
C VAL A 110 -4.18 6.10 8.36
N ASP A 111 -5.24 5.54 8.95
CA ASP A 111 -5.23 5.12 10.35
C ASP A 111 -4.18 4.05 10.56
N ALA A 112 -3.33 4.24 11.56
CA ALA A 112 -2.26 3.32 11.91
C ALA A 112 -2.76 1.94 12.36
N ASP A 113 -4.04 1.79 12.70
CA ASP A 113 -4.65 0.51 13.03
C ASP A 113 -4.48 -0.52 11.90
N VAL A 114 -4.32 -0.08 10.65
CA VAL A 114 -4.00 -0.96 9.53
C VAL A 114 -2.67 -1.67 9.77
N ALA A 115 -1.65 -0.97 10.29
CA ALA A 115 -0.36 -1.57 10.62
C ALA A 115 -0.49 -2.57 11.79
N ILE A 116 -1.34 -2.27 12.76
CA ILE A 116 -1.60 -3.18 13.88
C ILE A 116 -2.26 -4.46 13.37
N ALA A 117 -3.28 -4.33 12.51
CA ALA A 117 -3.94 -5.48 11.91
C ALA A 117 -2.93 -6.34 11.13
N ALA A 118 -2.07 -5.72 10.33
CA ALA A 118 -1.04 -6.43 9.59
C ALA A 118 -0.08 -7.18 10.52
N ALA A 119 0.32 -6.57 11.63
CA ALA A 119 1.26 -7.16 12.58
C ALA A 119 0.71 -8.41 13.28
N THR A 120 -0.62 -8.58 13.33
CA THR A 120 -1.25 -9.73 13.98
C THR A 120 -1.44 -10.93 13.04
N VAL A 121 -1.21 -10.76 11.74
CA VAL A 121 -1.41 -11.82 10.75
C VAL A 121 -0.05 -12.37 10.30
N PRO A 122 0.21 -13.68 10.47
CA PRO A 122 1.48 -14.28 10.01
C PRO A 122 1.72 -14.05 8.52
N ASN A 123 2.99 -13.99 8.11
CA ASN A 123 3.34 -13.69 6.72
C ASN A 123 2.95 -14.77 5.71
N ASN A 124 2.53 -15.96 6.17
CA ASN A 124 2.03 -17.04 5.32
C ASN A 124 0.51 -17.04 5.17
N ARG A 125 -0.17 -16.04 5.72
CA ARG A 125 -1.62 -15.86 5.62
C ARG A 125 -1.92 -14.43 5.21
N VAL A 126 -3.13 -14.21 4.68
CA VAL A 126 -3.61 -12.88 4.32
C VAL A 126 -4.98 -12.68 4.96
N LEU A 127 -5.16 -11.59 5.68
CA LEU A 127 -6.45 -11.16 6.17
C LEU A 127 -7.04 -10.16 5.20
N ILE A 128 -8.18 -10.50 4.60
CA ILE A 128 -8.89 -9.56 3.72
C ILE A 128 -9.67 -8.57 4.59
N ILE A 129 -9.39 -7.29 4.39
CA ILE A 129 -10.08 -6.22 5.09
C ILE A 129 -11.38 -5.92 4.37
N PRO A 130 -12.56 -5.96 5.05
CA PRO A 130 -13.80 -5.50 4.44
C PRO A 130 -13.67 -4.05 3.95
N LEU A 131 -14.27 -3.75 2.80
CA LEU A 131 -14.17 -2.41 2.22
C LEU A 131 -14.71 -1.32 3.16
N SER A 132 -15.74 -1.63 3.95
CA SER A 132 -16.26 -0.70 4.96
C SER A 132 -15.22 -0.35 6.03
N GLU A 133 -14.42 -1.32 6.45
CA GLU A 133 -13.32 -1.08 7.40
C GLU A 133 -12.17 -0.30 6.75
N ALA A 134 -11.87 -0.60 5.50
CA ALA A 134 -10.86 0.13 4.74
C ALA A 134 -11.25 1.61 4.58
N LEU A 135 -12.54 1.89 4.37
CA LEU A 135 -13.06 3.26 4.34
C LEU A 135 -12.94 3.93 5.71
N ALA A 136 -13.35 3.24 6.78
CA ALA A 136 -13.29 3.77 8.14
C ALA A 136 -11.85 4.12 8.54
N ALA A 137 -10.88 3.31 8.13
CA ALA A 137 -9.46 3.53 8.38
C ALA A 137 -8.84 4.54 7.40
N ARG A 138 -9.59 5.02 6.43
CA ARG A 138 -9.10 5.91 5.37
C ARG A 138 -8.00 5.29 4.51
N LEU A 139 -7.91 3.98 4.48
CA LEU A 139 -7.03 3.28 3.55
C LEU A 139 -7.56 3.45 2.12
N ILE A 140 -8.88 3.48 1.96
CA ILE A 140 -9.53 3.92 0.73
C ILE A 140 -10.42 5.12 1.04
N THR A 141 -10.65 5.97 0.04
CA THR A 141 -11.47 7.17 0.16
C THR A 141 -12.82 7.03 -0.52
N GLY A 142 -13.01 5.98 -1.31
CA GLY A 142 -14.28 5.72 -1.96
C GLY A 142 -14.34 4.32 -2.57
N VAL A 143 -15.58 3.83 -2.72
CA VAL A 143 -15.86 2.58 -3.43
C VAL A 143 -16.60 2.96 -4.71
N VAL A 144 -16.16 2.41 -5.85
CA VAL A 144 -16.71 2.75 -7.16
C VAL A 144 -17.10 1.49 -7.91
N GLU A 145 -17.91 1.63 -8.97
CA GLU A 145 -18.34 0.48 -9.77
C GLU A 145 -17.23 0.02 -10.73
N GLY A 146 -16.44 0.95 -11.22
CA GLY A 146 -15.33 0.65 -12.13
C GLY A 146 -14.59 1.90 -12.54
N PHE A 147 -13.59 1.71 -13.39
CA PHE A 147 -12.76 2.78 -13.93
C PHE A 147 -12.80 2.72 -15.45
N ASP A 148 -13.46 3.67 -16.04
CA ASP A 148 -13.57 3.79 -17.50
C ASP A 148 -12.59 4.84 -18.04
#